data_94dbc507186ff7ccc11852040f647099
#
_entry.id   94dbc507186ff7ccc11852040f647099
#
_cell.length_a   1.000
_cell.length_b   1.000
_cell.length_c   1.000
_cell.angle_alpha   90.00
_cell.angle_beta   90.00
_cell.angle_gamma   90.00
#
_symmetry.space_group_name_H-M   'P 1'
#
loop_
_entity.id
_entity.type
_entity.pdbx_description
1 polymer ?
#
loop_
_entity_poly.entity_id
_entity_poly.type
_entity_poly.pdbx_seq_one_letter_code
_entity_poly.pdbx_strand_id
1 'polypeptide(L)'
;MMAVKRPLTILAAALSLLVFQAQAVNVTVAYQTSAEPAKVAQADNTFAKESGATVDWRKFDSGAGVLRALASGDVQIGNIGSSPLAVAATQQLPIEAFLLASQLGNSEALVVKKSISGPKDLIGKRIAVPFISTTHYSLLAAMKHWGIKPTEVQLVNLQPPAIIAAWQRGDIDGAYVWAPAVNQLEKDGKVLTDSSQVGQWGSPTLDVWVVRKDFAKAHPEVVTAFARSALEAQKPYIDNPDAWLKQPDNLSKLSRLSGVPEAQVPDLVKGNTYLTAQQQVEQLGKPVNKAIVDTAHFLKEQGKVPQANADYSDFVTTRFVEPLAKQ
;
A
#
# COMPACT_ATOMS: atom_id res chain seq x y z
N MET A 1 39.24 84.79 -8.20
CA MET A 1 38.68 83.63 -8.96
C MET A 1 38.90 82.37 -8.14
N MET A 2 37.88 81.94 -7.40
CA MET A 2 37.95 80.71 -6.57
C MET A 2 37.18 79.62 -7.26
N ALA A 3 37.82 78.52 -7.60
CA ALA A 3 37.24 77.34 -8.21
C ALA A 3 36.66 76.42 -7.16
N VAL A 4 35.34 76.25 -7.18
CA VAL A 4 34.60 75.29 -6.28
C VAL A 4 34.64 73.91 -6.92
N LYS A 5 35.35 72.97 -6.25
CA LYS A 5 35.31 71.54 -6.60
C LYS A 5 34.08 70.89 -5.98
N ARG A 6 33.19 70.34 -6.80
CA ARG A 6 32.06 69.47 -6.37
C ARG A 6 32.54 68.05 -6.17
N PRO A 7 32.19 67.38 -5.11
CA PRO A 7 32.46 65.93 -4.94
C PRO A 7 31.40 65.11 -5.70
N LEU A 8 31.86 64.13 -6.46
CA LEU A 8 31.07 63.13 -7.13
C LEU A 8 30.69 62.05 -6.10
N THR A 9 29.44 61.99 -5.71
CA THR A 9 28.92 60.92 -4.82
C THR A 9 28.60 59.72 -5.68
N ILE A 10 29.39 58.65 -5.59
CA ILE A 10 29.10 57.34 -6.22
C ILE A 10 28.10 56.62 -5.33
N LEU A 11 26.86 56.48 -5.80
CA LEU A 11 25.81 55.70 -5.19
C LEU A 11 26.00 54.22 -5.58
N ALA A 12 26.62 53.41 -4.69
CA ALA A 12 26.74 51.98 -4.86
C ALA A 12 25.39 51.32 -4.52
N ALA A 13 24.62 50.93 -5.57
CA ALA A 13 23.42 50.14 -5.41
C ALA A 13 23.84 48.67 -5.06
N ALA A 14 23.73 48.33 -3.79
CA ALA A 14 23.87 46.93 -3.34
C ALA A 14 22.61 46.13 -3.78
N LEU A 15 22.71 45.36 -4.85
CA LEU A 15 21.74 44.36 -5.23
C LEU A 15 21.80 43.23 -4.18
N SER A 16 20.95 43.26 -3.20
CA SER A 16 20.72 42.13 -2.27
C SER A 16 20.01 41.00 -3.04
N LEU A 17 20.75 40.04 -3.52
CA LEU A 17 20.25 38.76 -4.00
C LEU A 17 19.62 38.05 -2.80
N LEU A 18 18.31 38.17 -2.63
CA LEU A 18 17.52 37.30 -1.77
C LEU A 18 17.59 35.90 -2.36
N VAL A 19 18.54 35.09 -1.91
CA VAL A 19 18.54 33.65 -2.13
C VAL A 19 17.36 33.11 -1.32
N PHE A 20 16.23 32.92 -1.98
CA PHE A 20 15.17 32.08 -1.41
C PHE A 20 15.74 30.68 -1.31
N GLN A 21 16.21 30.30 -0.14
CA GLN A 21 16.42 28.89 0.17
C GLN A 21 15.03 28.22 0.11
N ALA A 22 14.80 27.48 -0.96
CA ALA A 22 13.64 26.61 -1.04
C ALA A 22 13.74 25.65 0.16
N GLN A 23 12.86 25.83 1.14
CA GLN A 23 12.79 24.95 2.29
C GLN A 23 12.35 23.57 1.79
N ALA A 24 13.13 22.53 2.14
CA ALA A 24 12.81 21.17 1.73
C ALA A 24 11.39 20.80 2.22
N VAL A 25 10.60 20.23 1.32
CA VAL A 25 9.24 19.76 1.64
C VAL A 25 9.36 18.61 2.63
N ASN A 26 8.62 18.67 3.74
CA ASN A 26 8.52 17.56 4.68
C ASN A 26 7.38 16.64 4.23
N VAL A 27 7.66 15.35 4.12
CA VAL A 27 6.65 14.34 3.76
C VAL A 27 6.78 13.13 4.66
N THR A 28 5.68 12.77 5.31
CA THR A 28 5.56 11.51 6.06
C THR A 28 4.91 10.48 5.16
N VAL A 29 5.57 9.34 5.00
CA VAL A 29 5.13 8.22 4.17
C VAL A 29 4.82 7.02 5.06
N ALA A 30 3.57 6.57 5.03
CA ALA A 30 3.13 5.38 5.76
C ALA A 30 3.30 4.13 4.89
N TYR A 31 3.91 3.07 5.45
CA TYR A 31 4.08 1.79 4.78
C TYR A 31 3.70 0.60 5.67
N GLN A 32 3.45 -0.55 5.05
CA GLN A 32 3.16 -1.82 5.70
C GLN A 32 4.28 -2.84 5.40
N THR A 33 4.20 -4.03 5.97
CA THR A 33 5.27 -5.04 5.95
C THR A 33 5.36 -5.86 4.65
N SER A 34 4.55 -5.60 3.61
CA SER A 34 4.64 -6.30 2.33
C SER A 34 6.06 -6.29 1.75
N ALA A 35 6.49 -7.40 1.14
CA ALA A 35 7.76 -7.50 0.43
C ALA A 35 7.54 -7.21 -1.05
N GLU A 36 7.83 -5.98 -1.48
CA GLU A 36 7.61 -5.49 -2.84
C GLU A 36 8.93 -4.98 -3.43
N PRO A 37 9.25 -5.24 -4.73
CA PRO A 37 10.49 -4.76 -5.35
C PRO A 37 10.68 -3.24 -5.26
N ALA A 38 9.60 -2.46 -5.35
CA ALA A 38 9.63 -1.01 -5.23
C ALA A 38 10.20 -0.52 -3.89
N LYS A 39 10.12 -1.32 -2.81
CA LYS A 39 10.65 -0.95 -1.49
C LYS A 39 12.17 -0.91 -1.41
N VAL A 40 12.88 -1.40 -2.43
CA VAL A 40 14.32 -1.15 -2.55
C VAL A 40 14.60 0.35 -2.61
N ALA A 41 13.77 1.14 -3.31
CA ALA A 41 13.87 2.60 -3.31
C ALA A 41 13.69 3.21 -1.91
N GLN A 42 12.81 2.66 -1.08
CA GLN A 42 12.67 3.07 0.33
C GLN A 42 13.95 2.77 1.12
N ALA A 43 14.51 1.57 0.98
CA ALA A 43 15.73 1.16 1.68
C ALA A 43 16.94 2.01 1.29
N ASP A 44 17.03 2.42 0.03
CA ASP A 44 18.12 3.23 -0.54
C ASP A 44 17.91 4.74 -0.40
N ASN A 45 16.75 5.14 0.17
CA ASN A 45 16.35 6.53 0.29
C ASN A 45 16.30 7.29 -1.05
N THR A 46 15.96 6.58 -2.13
CA THR A 46 15.94 7.10 -3.50
C THR A 46 14.92 8.22 -3.65
N PHE A 47 13.72 8.05 -3.09
CA PHE A 47 12.67 9.05 -3.14
C PHE A 47 13.12 10.41 -2.55
N ALA A 48 13.77 10.42 -1.39
CA ALA A 48 14.27 11.66 -0.80
C ALA A 48 15.36 12.32 -1.67
N LYS A 49 16.25 11.51 -2.26
CA LYS A 49 17.32 12.00 -3.14
C LYS A 49 16.76 12.65 -4.43
N GLU A 50 15.72 12.04 -5.01
CA GLU A 50 15.13 12.52 -6.28
C GLU A 50 14.20 13.72 -6.07
N SER A 51 13.42 13.73 -4.99
CA SER A 51 12.48 14.81 -4.71
C SER A 51 13.09 16.02 -4.01
N GLY A 52 14.26 15.86 -3.37
CA GLY A 52 14.83 16.87 -2.46
C GLY A 52 14.00 17.06 -1.18
N ALA A 53 13.01 16.21 -0.94
CA ALA A 53 12.17 16.28 0.26
C ALA A 53 12.83 15.65 1.48
N THR A 54 12.47 16.13 2.66
CA THR A 54 12.76 15.44 3.93
C THR A 54 11.70 14.38 4.14
N VAL A 55 12.06 13.10 4.07
CA VAL A 55 11.14 11.97 4.12
C VAL A 55 11.19 11.28 5.48
N ASP A 56 10.03 11.18 6.15
CA ASP A 56 9.83 10.37 7.36
C ASP A 56 9.01 9.12 7.03
N TRP A 57 9.64 7.95 7.06
CA TRP A 57 8.98 6.67 6.81
C TRP A 57 8.41 6.09 8.09
N ARG A 58 7.08 5.89 8.14
CA ARG A 58 6.38 5.33 9.31
C ARG A 58 5.74 3.99 8.97
N LYS A 59 6.10 2.97 9.75
CA LYS A 59 5.50 1.64 9.65
C LYS A 59 4.17 1.59 10.37
N PHE A 60 3.18 0.96 9.72
CA PHE A 60 1.85 0.69 10.26
C PHE A 60 1.54 -0.81 10.16
N ASP A 61 0.75 -1.32 11.10
CA ASP A 61 0.37 -2.72 11.13
C ASP A 61 -0.75 -3.06 10.12
N SER A 62 -1.52 -2.06 9.66
CA SER A 62 -2.60 -2.25 8.68
C SER A 62 -3.01 -0.97 7.97
N GLY A 63 -3.66 -1.12 6.80
CA GLY A 63 -4.21 -0.01 6.03
C GLY A 63 -5.25 0.82 6.79
N ALA A 64 -6.00 0.24 7.72
CA ALA A 64 -6.91 0.99 8.58
C ALA A 64 -6.17 1.98 9.50
N GLY A 65 -4.97 1.63 9.97
CA GLY A 65 -4.09 2.54 10.70
C GLY A 65 -3.59 3.68 9.82
N VAL A 66 -3.15 3.35 8.61
CA VAL A 66 -2.71 4.34 7.60
C VAL A 66 -3.82 5.33 7.26
N LEU A 67 -5.06 4.85 7.06
CA LEU A 67 -6.21 5.73 6.77
C LEU A 67 -6.47 6.75 7.89
N ARG A 68 -6.38 6.34 9.16
CA ARG A 68 -6.54 7.28 10.27
C ARG A 68 -5.46 8.36 10.27
N ALA A 69 -4.20 7.99 9.99
CA ALA A 69 -3.10 8.93 9.92
C ALA A 69 -3.18 9.88 8.70
N LEU A 70 -3.71 9.40 7.55
CA LEU A 70 -4.03 10.25 6.40
C LEU A 70 -5.17 11.23 6.72
N ALA A 71 -6.21 10.76 7.40
CA ALA A 71 -7.35 11.58 7.78
C ALA A 71 -6.99 12.68 8.78
N SER A 72 -6.10 12.40 9.75
CA SER A 72 -5.60 13.41 10.71
C SER A 72 -4.60 14.39 10.10
N GLY A 73 -3.99 14.07 8.94
CA GLY A 73 -2.93 14.87 8.33
C GLY A 73 -1.51 14.53 8.79
N ASP A 74 -1.36 13.53 9.68
CA ASP A 74 -0.05 13.08 10.17
C ASP A 74 0.81 12.38 9.10
N VAL A 75 0.14 11.91 8.03
CA VAL A 75 0.73 11.22 6.88
C VAL A 75 0.24 11.90 5.60
N GLN A 76 1.12 12.10 4.61
CA GLN A 76 0.81 12.68 3.33
C GLN A 76 0.66 11.63 2.23
N ILE A 77 1.50 10.59 2.25
CA ILE A 77 1.49 9.47 1.30
C ILE A 77 1.37 8.18 2.11
N GLY A 78 0.51 7.25 1.67
CA GLY A 78 0.32 5.98 2.40
C GLY A 78 0.07 4.79 1.49
N ASN A 79 0.55 3.61 1.92
CA ASN A 79 0.24 2.33 1.29
C ASN A 79 -0.99 1.72 1.96
N ILE A 80 -2.02 1.43 1.17
CA ILE A 80 -3.27 0.78 1.63
C ILE A 80 -3.78 -0.22 0.60
N GLY A 81 -4.58 -1.17 1.05
CA GLY A 81 -5.27 -2.10 0.15
C GLY A 81 -6.54 -1.51 -0.49
N SER A 82 -7.07 -2.20 -1.49
CA SER A 82 -8.31 -1.83 -2.18
C SER A 82 -9.53 -1.74 -1.26
N SER A 83 -9.61 -2.57 -0.23
CA SER A 83 -10.69 -2.52 0.76
C SER A 83 -10.64 -1.24 1.62
N PRO A 84 -9.51 -0.87 2.26
CA PRO A 84 -9.37 0.42 2.91
C PRO A 84 -9.63 1.60 1.97
N LEU A 85 -9.19 1.53 0.70
CA LEU A 85 -9.46 2.56 -0.30
C LEU A 85 -10.96 2.72 -0.56
N ALA A 86 -11.70 1.61 -0.71
CA ALA A 86 -13.15 1.64 -0.88
C ALA A 86 -13.85 2.26 0.34
N VAL A 87 -13.42 1.94 1.57
CA VAL A 87 -13.95 2.57 2.79
C VAL A 87 -13.65 4.08 2.80
N ALA A 88 -12.42 4.49 2.48
CA ALA A 88 -12.05 5.90 2.38
C ALA A 88 -12.93 6.65 1.37
N ALA A 89 -13.17 6.04 0.21
CA ALA A 89 -13.99 6.60 -0.85
C ALA A 89 -15.47 6.73 -0.43
N THR A 90 -16.04 5.73 0.26
CA THR A 90 -17.41 5.81 0.80
C THR A 90 -17.55 6.90 1.87
N GLN A 91 -16.50 7.17 2.63
CA GLN A 91 -16.43 8.21 3.66
C GLN A 91 -15.99 9.59 3.12
N GLN A 92 -15.75 9.70 1.81
CA GLN A 92 -15.31 10.93 1.14
C GLN A 92 -14.03 11.53 1.75
N LEU A 93 -13.09 10.68 2.19
CA LEU A 93 -11.78 11.17 2.67
C LEU A 93 -11.02 11.86 1.53
N PRO A 94 -10.33 12.98 1.78
CA PRO A 94 -9.68 13.77 0.74
C PRO A 94 -8.34 13.16 0.30
N ILE A 95 -8.38 11.92 -0.17
CA ILE A 95 -7.22 11.17 -0.71
C ILE A 95 -7.51 10.68 -2.12
N GLU A 96 -6.46 10.33 -2.84
CA GLU A 96 -6.54 9.71 -4.17
C GLU A 96 -5.44 8.67 -4.34
N ALA A 97 -5.78 7.54 -4.98
CA ALA A 97 -4.82 6.53 -5.38
C ALA A 97 -4.09 7.00 -6.64
N PHE A 98 -2.75 6.97 -6.63
CA PHE A 98 -1.92 7.48 -7.71
C PHE A 98 -0.90 6.48 -8.26
N LEU A 99 -0.73 5.33 -7.58
CA LEU A 99 0.19 4.27 -8.00
C LEU A 99 -0.32 2.92 -7.45
N LEU A 100 -0.40 1.89 -8.29
CA LEU A 100 -0.58 0.52 -7.83
C LEU A 100 0.75 0.00 -7.27
N ALA A 101 0.74 -0.44 -6.02
CA ALA A 101 1.90 -1.08 -5.42
C ALA A 101 2.02 -2.53 -5.92
N SER A 102 0.91 -3.28 -5.87
CA SER A 102 0.84 -4.66 -6.38
C SER A 102 -0.60 -5.13 -6.59
N GLN A 103 -0.78 -6.11 -7.46
CA GLN A 103 -1.96 -6.98 -7.46
C GLN A 103 -1.67 -8.15 -6.54
N LEU A 104 -2.54 -8.37 -5.55
CA LEU A 104 -2.32 -9.35 -4.50
C LEU A 104 -2.63 -10.76 -4.96
N GLY A 105 -1.77 -11.68 -4.57
CA GLY A 105 -1.87 -13.10 -4.86
C GLY A 105 -1.69 -13.95 -3.60
N ASN A 106 -0.84 -14.97 -3.64
CA ASN A 106 -0.64 -15.89 -2.53
C ASN A 106 0.21 -15.32 -1.37
N SER A 107 0.66 -14.07 -1.44
CA SER A 107 1.28 -13.36 -0.31
C SER A 107 0.29 -13.09 0.84
N GLU A 108 -1.01 -13.21 0.58
CA GLU A 108 -2.09 -13.19 1.56
C GLU A 108 -2.83 -14.53 1.54
N ALA A 109 -2.98 -15.19 2.69
CA ALA A 109 -3.64 -16.49 2.77
C ALA A 109 -4.46 -16.68 4.05
N LEU A 110 -5.49 -17.50 3.95
CA LEU A 110 -6.21 -18.08 5.08
C LEU A 110 -5.47 -19.34 5.54
N VAL A 111 -4.74 -19.20 6.64
CA VAL A 111 -4.07 -20.32 7.31
C VAL A 111 -4.94 -20.82 8.45
N VAL A 112 -5.13 -22.13 8.52
CA VAL A 112 -5.99 -22.78 9.54
C VAL A 112 -5.23 -23.90 10.25
N LYS A 113 -5.72 -24.29 11.43
CA LYS A 113 -5.22 -25.48 12.14
C LYS A 113 -5.38 -26.73 11.26
N LYS A 114 -4.44 -27.68 11.34
CA LYS A 114 -4.43 -28.92 10.54
C LYS A 114 -5.69 -29.78 10.72
N SER A 115 -6.39 -29.62 11.85
CA SER A 115 -7.66 -30.29 12.14
C SER A 115 -8.84 -29.80 11.29
N ILE A 116 -8.74 -28.62 10.66
CA ILE A 116 -9.75 -28.08 9.74
C ILE A 116 -9.51 -28.70 8.37
N SER A 117 -10.34 -29.64 7.94
CA SER A 117 -10.15 -30.39 6.70
C SER A 117 -10.59 -29.62 5.45
N GLY A 118 -11.63 -28.81 5.58
CA GLY A 118 -12.20 -28.04 4.46
C GLY A 118 -13.01 -26.83 4.91
N PRO A 119 -13.57 -26.06 3.95
CA PRO A 119 -14.29 -24.83 4.26
C PRO A 119 -15.43 -24.98 5.25
N LYS A 120 -16.20 -26.07 5.20
CA LYS A 120 -17.34 -26.30 6.10
C LYS A 120 -16.92 -26.46 7.57
N ASP A 121 -15.69 -26.88 7.83
CA ASP A 121 -15.15 -26.98 9.19
C ASP A 121 -14.87 -25.61 9.84
N LEU A 122 -14.97 -24.51 9.08
CA LEU A 122 -14.86 -23.15 9.61
C LEU A 122 -16.08 -22.75 10.45
N ILE A 123 -17.23 -23.43 10.27
CA ILE A 123 -18.45 -23.12 11.03
C ILE A 123 -18.18 -23.31 12.52
N GLY A 124 -18.48 -22.28 13.31
CA GLY A 124 -18.24 -22.21 14.76
C GLY A 124 -16.79 -21.93 15.16
N LYS A 125 -15.84 -21.85 14.22
CA LYS A 125 -14.43 -21.61 14.51
C LYS A 125 -14.12 -20.11 14.68
N ARG A 126 -13.04 -19.83 15.43
CA ARG A 126 -12.51 -18.48 15.65
C ARG A 126 -11.47 -18.15 14.57
N ILE A 127 -11.83 -17.31 13.64
CA ILE A 127 -10.99 -16.90 12.52
C ILE A 127 -10.61 -15.43 12.68
N ALA A 128 -9.32 -15.18 12.89
CA ALA A 128 -8.81 -13.83 13.04
C ALA A 128 -8.53 -13.19 11.67
N VAL A 129 -8.82 -11.90 11.57
CA VAL A 129 -8.52 -11.10 10.40
C VAL A 129 -8.46 -9.62 10.78
N PRO A 130 -7.53 -8.81 10.25
CA PRO A 130 -7.56 -7.37 10.46
C PRO A 130 -8.77 -6.76 9.72
N PHE A 131 -9.72 -6.18 10.45
CA PHE A 131 -10.91 -5.60 9.83
C PHE A 131 -10.54 -4.39 8.95
N ILE A 132 -11.31 -4.16 7.91
CA ILE A 132 -11.05 -3.12 6.89
C ILE A 132 -9.66 -3.37 6.23
N SER A 133 -9.40 -4.61 5.80
CA SER A 133 -8.23 -5.01 5.03
C SER A 133 -8.63 -5.79 3.79
N THR A 134 -7.70 -5.98 2.86
CA THR A 134 -7.84 -6.88 1.70
C THR A 134 -8.13 -8.30 2.15
N THR A 135 -7.44 -8.79 3.19
CA THR A 135 -7.66 -10.13 3.76
C THR A 135 -9.05 -10.29 4.38
N HIS A 136 -9.62 -9.24 4.99
CA HIS A 136 -11.00 -9.27 5.47
C HIS A 136 -12.00 -9.40 4.31
N TYR A 137 -11.80 -8.63 3.25
CA TYR A 137 -12.60 -8.74 2.04
C TYR A 137 -12.47 -10.13 1.42
N SER A 138 -11.25 -10.63 1.25
CA SER A 138 -10.96 -11.96 0.68
C SER A 138 -11.59 -13.08 1.51
N LEU A 139 -11.54 -12.99 2.86
CA LEU A 139 -12.20 -13.95 3.75
C LEU A 139 -13.72 -13.97 3.55
N LEU A 140 -14.35 -12.80 3.52
CA LEU A 140 -15.80 -12.71 3.32
C LEU A 140 -16.20 -13.20 1.91
N ALA A 141 -15.40 -12.90 0.88
CA ALA A 141 -15.61 -13.38 -0.48
C ALA A 141 -15.46 -14.91 -0.59
N ALA A 142 -14.44 -15.47 0.07
CA ALA A 142 -14.25 -16.92 0.16
C ALA A 142 -15.43 -17.60 0.87
N MET A 143 -15.89 -17.05 1.99
CA MET A 143 -17.06 -17.57 2.72
C MET A 143 -18.32 -17.51 1.83
N LYS A 144 -18.56 -16.42 1.11
CA LYS A 144 -19.67 -16.30 0.14
C LYS A 144 -19.57 -17.37 -0.95
N HIS A 145 -18.38 -17.61 -1.51
CA HIS A 145 -18.13 -18.64 -2.51
C HIS A 145 -18.42 -20.05 -1.98
N TRP A 146 -18.09 -20.32 -0.70
CA TRP A 146 -18.35 -21.62 -0.07
C TRP A 146 -19.77 -21.76 0.49
N GLY A 147 -20.61 -20.73 0.39
CA GLY A 147 -21.97 -20.71 0.94
C GLY A 147 -21.98 -20.75 2.46
N ILE A 148 -21.01 -20.09 3.12
CA ILE A 148 -20.91 -19.93 4.58
C ILE A 148 -21.30 -18.49 4.92
N LYS A 149 -22.23 -18.30 5.83
CA LYS A 149 -22.61 -16.95 6.29
C LYS A 149 -21.56 -16.45 7.30
N PRO A 150 -21.19 -15.15 7.27
CA PRO A 150 -20.28 -14.58 8.26
C PRO A 150 -20.71 -14.78 9.71
N THR A 151 -22.03 -14.90 9.97
CA THR A 151 -22.60 -15.17 11.30
C THR A 151 -22.40 -16.60 11.79
N GLU A 152 -22.00 -17.53 10.92
CA GLU A 152 -21.71 -18.93 11.28
C GLU A 152 -20.26 -19.12 11.72
N VAL A 153 -19.39 -18.10 11.56
CA VAL A 153 -17.97 -18.12 11.94
C VAL A 153 -17.71 -17.01 12.96
N GLN A 154 -16.89 -17.29 13.97
CA GLN A 154 -16.50 -16.28 14.95
C GLN A 154 -15.34 -15.44 14.40
N LEU A 155 -15.65 -14.33 13.70
CA LEU A 155 -14.65 -13.43 13.17
C LEU A 155 -14.06 -12.56 14.28
N VAL A 156 -12.74 -12.61 14.44
CA VAL A 156 -11.99 -11.87 15.47
C VAL A 156 -11.14 -10.80 14.83
N ASN A 157 -11.38 -9.53 15.18
CA ASN A 157 -10.57 -8.41 14.69
C ASN A 157 -9.25 -8.32 15.45
N LEU A 158 -8.17 -8.79 14.84
CA LEU A 158 -6.81 -8.71 15.39
C LEU A 158 -5.86 -8.14 14.34
N GLN A 159 -4.88 -7.35 14.79
CA GLN A 159 -3.78 -6.89 13.94
C GLN A 159 -2.73 -8.01 13.80
N PRO A 160 -1.89 -8.01 12.72
CA PRO A 160 -0.98 -9.11 12.44
C PRO A 160 -0.08 -9.56 13.60
N PRO A 161 0.52 -8.67 14.42
CA PRO A 161 1.28 -9.11 15.59
C PRO A 161 0.43 -9.84 16.64
N ALA A 162 -0.80 -9.36 16.85
CA ALA A 162 -1.75 -10.00 17.79
C ALA A 162 -2.26 -11.35 17.26
N ILE A 163 -2.39 -11.51 15.94
CA ILE A 163 -2.73 -12.78 15.30
C ILE A 163 -1.65 -13.82 15.58
N ILE A 164 -0.36 -13.48 15.41
CA ILE A 164 0.75 -14.39 15.75
C ILE A 164 0.66 -14.86 17.20
N ALA A 165 0.47 -13.93 18.14
CA ALA A 165 0.37 -14.24 19.54
C ALA A 165 -0.85 -15.12 19.88
N ALA A 166 -2.02 -14.81 19.32
CA ALA A 166 -3.24 -15.59 19.51
C ALA A 166 -3.13 -17.01 18.92
N TRP A 167 -2.48 -17.14 17.75
CA TRP A 167 -2.21 -18.44 17.14
C TRP A 167 -1.32 -19.33 18.01
N GLN A 168 -0.22 -18.76 18.53
CA GLN A 168 0.72 -19.47 19.40
C GLN A 168 0.08 -19.97 20.70
N ARG A 169 -0.85 -19.20 21.28
CA ARG A 169 -1.62 -19.61 22.48
C ARG A 169 -2.76 -20.58 22.17
N GLY A 170 -3.12 -20.78 20.90
CA GLY A 170 -4.28 -21.57 20.51
C GLY A 170 -5.63 -20.86 20.69
N ASP A 171 -5.64 -19.52 20.80
CA ASP A 171 -6.85 -18.71 20.99
C ASP A 171 -7.67 -18.58 19.71
N ILE A 172 -7.11 -18.91 18.56
CA ILE A 172 -7.76 -18.87 17.23
C ILE A 172 -7.54 -20.18 16.48
N ASP A 173 -8.49 -20.52 15.60
CA ASP A 173 -8.46 -21.73 14.78
C ASP A 173 -7.89 -21.47 13.39
N GLY A 174 -7.86 -20.22 12.95
CA GLY A 174 -7.30 -19.77 11.69
C GLY A 174 -7.16 -18.26 11.64
N ALA A 175 -6.45 -17.77 10.62
CA ALA A 175 -6.40 -16.36 10.31
C ALA A 175 -6.15 -16.12 8.82
N TYR A 176 -6.79 -15.08 8.26
CA TYR A 176 -6.46 -14.56 6.94
C TYR A 176 -5.58 -13.32 7.12
N VAL A 177 -4.34 -13.41 6.67
CA VAL A 177 -3.32 -12.42 6.99
C VAL A 177 -2.21 -12.43 5.96
N TRP A 178 -1.33 -11.44 6.00
CA TRP A 178 -0.12 -11.29 5.17
C TRP A 178 1.17 -11.49 5.96
N ALA A 179 2.29 -11.44 5.25
CA ALA A 179 3.62 -11.57 5.85
C ALA A 179 3.95 -10.39 6.81
N PRO A 180 4.67 -10.64 7.92
CA PRO A 180 5.29 -11.92 8.30
C PRO A 180 4.36 -12.88 9.04
N ALA A 181 3.12 -12.47 9.36
CA ALA A 181 2.23 -13.29 10.16
C ALA A 181 1.83 -14.60 9.43
N VAL A 182 1.48 -14.54 8.15
CA VAL A 182 1.13 -15.72 7.36
C VAL A 182 2.24 -16.77 7.44
N ASN A 183 3.49 -16.37 7.27
CA ASN A 183 4.65 -17.28 7.33
C ASN A 183 4.85 -17.92 8.71
N GLN A 184 4.46 -17.22 9.80
CA GLN A 184 4.54 -17.80 11.14
C GLN A 184 3.45 -18.86 11.35
N LEU A 185 2.23 -18.60 10.85
CA LEU A 185 1.11 -19.54 10.97
C LEU A 185 1.32 -20.80 10.12
N GLU A 186 1.93 -20.67 8.93
CA GLU A 186 2.21 -21.79 8.03
C GLU A 186 3.18 -22.83 8.58
N LYS A 187 3.99 -22.49 9.59
CA LYS A 187 4.91 -23.45 10.22
C LYS A 187 4.22 -24.68 10.79
N ASP A 188 3.03 -24.50 11.34
CA ASP A 188 2.27 -25.59 11.98
C ASP A 188 0.79 -25.63 11.53
N GLY A 189 0.35 -24.65 10.72
CA GLY A 189 -0.94 -24.61 10.05
C GLY A 189 -0.92 -25.20 8.64
N LYS A 190 -1.99 -24.96 7.91
CA LYS A 190 -2.10 -25.19 6.48
C LYS A 190 -2.90 -24.10 5.81
N VAL A 191 -2.55 -23.75 4.58
CA VAL A 191 -3.31 -22.82 3.73
C VAL A 191 -4.61 -23.50 3.31
N LEU A 192 -5.74 -22.85 3.53
CA LEU A 192 -7.05 -23.28 3.07
C LEU A 192 -7.43 -22.59 1.74
N THR A 193 -7.08 -21.34 1.59
CA THR A 193 -7.17 -20.53 0.35
C THR A 193 -6.25 -19.31 0.45
N ASP A 194 -6.03 -18.63 -0.66
CA ASP A 194 -5.25 -17.41 -0.76
C ASP A 194 -5.94 -16.34 -1.64
N SER A 195 -5.37 -15.13 -1.69
CA SER A 195 -5.98 -14.03 -2.45
C SER A 195 -5.88 -14.23 -3.97
N SER A 196 -4.95 -15.06 -4.47
CA SER A 196 -4.92 -15.47 -5.88
C SER A 196 -6.16 -16.29 -6.24
N GLN A 197 -6.47 -17.31 -5.44
CA GLN A 197 -7.64 -18.17 -5.64
C GLN A 197 -8.96 -17.37 -5.49
N VAL A 198 -9.05 -16.50 -4.50
CA VAL A 198 -10.20 -15.62 -4.30
C VAL A 198 -10.37 -14.66 -5.49
N GLY A 199 -9.27 -14.17 -6.04
CA GLY A 199 -9.26 -13.36 -7.27
C GLY A 199 -9.81 -14.11 -8.48
N GLN A 200 -9.45 -15.38 -8.65
CA GLN A 200 -10.00 -16.26 -9.70
C GLN A 200 -11.50 -16.50 -9.54
N TRP A 201 -12.03 -16.44 -8.33
CA TRP A 201 -13.48 -16.47 -8.07
C TRP A 201 -14.19 -15.13 -8.33
N GLY A 202 -13.47 -14.12 -8.84
CA GLY A 202 -14.03 -12.82 -9.23
C GLY A 202 -13.91 -11.72 -8.18
N SER A 203 -13.10 -11.93 -7.13
CA SER A 203 -12.90 -10.96 -6.04
C SER A 203 -11.41 -10.60 -5.85
N PRO A 204 -10.72 -10.11 -6.89
CA PRO A 204 -9.30 -9.75 -6.80
C PRO A 204 -9.09 -8.56 -5.86
N THR A 205 -7.94 -8.53 -5.20
CA THR A 205 -7.50 -7.44 -4.34
C THR A 205 -6.18 -6.86 -4.82
N LEU A 206 -5.91 -5.62 -4.44
CA LEU A 206 -4.70 -4.90 -4.81
C LEU A 206 -4.27 -3.94 -3.70
N ASP A 207 -2.99 -3.61 -3.69
CA ASP A 207 -2.43 -2.55 -2.89
C ASP A 207 -2.12 -1.33 -3.73
N VAL A 208 -2.36 -0.15 -3.14
CA VAL A 208 -2.13 1.14 -3.79
C VAL A 208 -1.35 2.08 -2.87
N TRP A 209 -0.65 3.00 -3.49
CA TRP A 209 -0.17 4.21 -2.86
C TRP A 209 -1.21 5.30 -3.06
N VAL A 210 -1.63 5.89 -1.97
CA VAL A 210 -2.55 7.02 -1.93
C VAL A 210 -1.83 8.27 -1.42
N VAL A 211 -2.33 9.41 -1.85
CA VAL A 211 -1.84 10.71 -1.41
C VAL A 211 -3.00 11.57 -0.95
N ARG A 212 -2.78 12.43 0.04
CA ARG A 212 -3.73 13.49 0.39
C ARG A 212 -3.87 14.49 -0.78
N LYS A 213 -5.09 14.83 -1.14
CA LYS A 213 -5.37 15.74 -2.27
C LYS A 213 -4.78 17.15 -2.08
N ASP A 214 -4.77 17.66 -0.85
CA ASP A 214 -4.14 18.93 -0.51
C ASP A 214 -2.62 18.91 -0.74
N PHE A 215 -1.93 17.86 -0.28
CA PHE A 215 -0.50 17.67 -0.49
C PHE A 215 -0.17 17.48 -1.98
N ALA A 216 -0.94 16.65 -2.67
CA ALA A 216 -0.77 16.40 -4.11
C ALA A 216 -0.98 17.66 -4.97
N LYS A 217 -1.84 18.57 -4.53
CA LYS A 217 -2.04 19.87 -5.17
C LYS A 217 -0.89 20.84 -4.90
N ALA A 218 -0.36 20.84 -3.68
CA ALA A 218 0.71 21.75 -3.27
C ALA A 218 2.09 21.30 -3.80
N HIS A 219 2.33 19.97 -3.91
CA HIS A 219 3.61 19.37 -4.22
C HIS A 219 3.51 18.24 -5.26
N PRO A 220 2.95 18.50 -6.46
CA PRO A 220 2.77 17.47 -7.49
C PRO A 220 4.10 16.85 -7.98
N GLU A 221 5.19 17.65 -7.97
CA GLU A 221 6.53 17.18 -8.31
C GLU A 221 7.06 16.13 -7.33
N VAL A 222 6.76 16.27 -6.03
CA VAL A 222 7.16 15.31 -4.98
C VAL A 222 6.41 13.99 -5.17
N VAL A 223 5.11 14.03 -5.48
CA VAL A 223 4.30 12.82 -5.74
C VAL A 223 4.77 12.11 -7.02
N THR A 224 5.11 12.86 -8.08
CA THR A 224 5.68 12.30 -9.32
C THR A 224 7.04 11.65 -9.06
N ALA A 225 7.90 12.27 -8.25
CA ALA A 225 9.20 11.69 -7.88
C ALA A 225 9.01 10.40 -7.06
N PHE A 226 7.99 10.33 -6.18
CA PHE A 226 7.64 9.09 -5.47
C PHE A 226 7.29 7.96 -6.46
N ALA A 227 6.37 8.24 -7.39
CA ALA A 227 5.95 7.26 -8.39
C ALA A 227 7.14 6.80 -9.26
N ARG A 228 8.02 7.74 -9.68
CA ARG A 228 9.23 7.43 -10.45
C ARG A 228 10.15 6.51 -9.68
N SER A 229 10.55 6.88 -8.46
CA SER A 229 11.48 6.08 -7.65
C SER A 229 10.97 4.66 -7.40
N ALA A 230 9.66 4.49 -7.19
CA ALA A 230 9.04 3.17 -7.02
C ALA A 230 9.06 2.35 -8.32
N LEU A 231 8.68 2.95 -9.45
CA LEU A 231 8.63 2.27 -10.75
C LEU A 231 10.03 1.90 -11.25
N GLU A 232 11.02 2.77 -11.10
CA GLU A 232 12.40 2.49 -11.46
C GLU A 232 13.01 1.37 -10.61
N ALA A 233 12.71 1.32 -9.31
CA ALA A 233 13.19 0.27 -8.42
C ALA A 233 12.57 -1.11 -8.72
N GLN A 234 11.31 -1.17 -9.15
CA GLN A 234 10.66 -2.44 -9.48
C GLN A 234 10.90 -2.92 -10.91
N LYS A 235 11.28 -2.03 -11.83
CA LYS A 235 11.51 -2.36 -13.24
C LYS A 235 12.49 -3.51 -13.45
N PRO A 236 13.67 -3.57 -12.80
CA PRO A 236 14.60 -4.69 -12.96
C PRO A 236 14.00 -6.04 -12.55
N TYR A 237 13.09 -6.06 -11.56
CA TYR A 237 12.35 -7.28 -11.21
C TYR A 237 11.37 -7.67 -12.32
N ILE A 238 10.61 -6.73 -12.87
CA ILE A 238 9.65 -6.99 -13.95
C ILE A 238 10.39 -7.51 -15.19
N ASP A 239 11.53 -6.92 -15.54
CA ASP A 239 12.32 -7.29 -16.71
C ASP A 239 12.97 -8.68 -16.56
N ASN A 240 13.47 -9.03 -15.38
CA ASN A 240 14.13 -10.33 -15.12
C ASN A 240 14.00 -10.74 -13.64
N PRO A 241 12.86 -11.34 -13.24
CA PRO A 241 12.61 -11.74 -11.86
C PRO A 241 13.69 -12.64 -11.26
N ASP A 242 14.15 -13.63 -12.03
CA ASP A 242 15.14 -14.61 -11.55
C ASP A 242 16.52 -14.00 -11.28
N ALA A 243 16.96 -13.07 -12.12
CA ALA A 243 18.21 -12.36 -11.89
C ALA A 243 18.11 -11.41 -10.70
N TRP A 244 16.98 -10.69 -10.57
CA TRP A 244 16.73 -9.77 -9.48
C TRP A 244 16.68 -10.46 -8.11
N LEU A 245 16.01 -11.62 -8.03
CA LEU A 245 15.87 -12.43 -6.82
C LEU A 245 17.18 -13.13 -6.39
N LYS A 246 18.19 -13.19 -7.24
CA LYS A 246 19.53 -13.67 -6.92
C LYS A 246 20.44 -12.58 -6.34
N GLN A 247 19.97 -11.34 -6.21
CA GLN A 247 20.75 -10.24 -5.65
C GLN A 247 20.58 -10.21 -4.12
N PRO A 248 21.59 -10.59 -3.33
CA PRO A 248 21.46 -10.67 -1.87
C PRO A 248 21.11 -9.32 -1.23
N ASP A 249 21.60 -8.22 -1.80
CA ASP A 249 21.32 -6.86 -1.33
C ASP A 249 19.82 -6.52 -1.40
N ASN A 250 19.15 -6.89 -2.51
CA ASN A 250 17.70 -6.69 -2.63
C ASN A 250 16.92 -7.49 -1.58
N LEU A 251 17.30 -8.77 -1.38
CA LEU A 251 16.64 -9.65 -0.39
C LEU A 251 16.82 -9.12 1.03
N SER A 252 18.04 -8.70 1.37
CA SER A 252 18.38 -8.11 2.68
C SER A 252 17.58 -6.83 2.95
N LYS A 253 17.47 -5.93 1.96
CA LYS A 253 16.68 -4.71 2.07
C LYS A 253 15.21 -5.02 2.34
N LEU A 254 14.61 -5.92 1.59
CA LEU A 254 13.21 -6.31 1.78
C LEU A 254 12.98 -7.06 3.09
N SER A 255 13.90 -7.94 3.48
CA SER A 255 13.86 -8.62 4.78
C SER A 255 13.78 -7.62 5.94
N ARG A 256 14.62 -6.60 5.93
CA ARG A 256 14.66 -5.53 6.94
C ARG A 256 13.35 -4.75 7.04
N LEU A 257 12.75 -4.41 5.90
CA LEU A 257 11.52 -3.61 5.85
C LEU A 257 10.26 -4.43 6.17
N SER A 258 10.23 -5.70 5.75
CA SER A 258 9.08 -6.60 5.95
C SER A 258 9.11 -7.34 7.29
N GLY A 259 10.29 -7.56 7.86
CA GLY A 259 10.48 -8.42 9.03
C GLY A 259 10.44 -9.92 8.70
N VAL A 260 10.55 -10.28 7.42
CA VAL A 260 10.57 -11.67 6.93
C VAL A 260 12.02 -12.11 6.73
N PRO A 261 12.39 -13.34 7.10
CA PRO A 261 13.71 -13.90 6.79
C PRO A 261 14.03 -13.82 5.28
N GLU A 262 15.28 -13.50 4.93
CA GLU A 262 15.71 -13.33 3.53
C GLU A 262 15.35 -14.52 2.64
N ALA A 263 15.46 -15.74 3.18
CA ALA A 263 15.12 -16.97 2.45
C ALA A 263 13.64 -17.07 2.04
N GLN A 264 12.74 -16.32 2.68
CA GLN A 264 11.31 -16.33 2.38
C GLN A 264 10.88 -15.14 1.50
N VAL A 265 11.75 -14.13 1.32
CA VAL A 265 11.46 -12.95 0.50
C VAL A 265 11.13 -13.32 -0.95
N PRO A 266 11.85 -14.23 -1.63
CA PRO A 266 11.56 -14.59 -3.02
C PRO A 266 10.11 -15.08 -3.23
N ASP A 267 9.60 -15.93 -2.36
CA ASP A 267 8.24 -16.47 -2.50
C ASP A 267 7.17 -15.38 -2.30
N LEU A 268 7.40 -14.47 -1.36
CA LEU A 268 6.49 -13.35 -1.12
C LEU A 268 6.47 -12.37 -2.30
N VAL A 269 7.64 -12.06 -2.85
CA VAL A 269 7.73 -11.17 -4.02
C VAL A 269 7.04 -11.83 -5.23
N LYS A 270 7.28 -13.11 -5.50
CA LYS A 270 6.62 -13.87 -6.57
C LYS A 270 5.12 -14.04 -6.35
N GLY A 271 4.66 -13.93 -5.12
CA GLY A 271 3.26 -14.06 -4.73
C GLY A 271 2.35 -12.95 -5.21
N ASN A 272 2.90 -11.86 -5.75
CA ASN A 272 2.15 -10.71 -6.24
C ASN A 272 2.56 -10.34 -7.66
N THR A 273 1.75 -9.52 -8.34
CA THR A 273 2.04 -8.99 -9.67
C THR A 273 2.34 -7.49 -9.58
N TYR A 274 3.37 -7.05 -10.29
CA TYR A 274 3.83 -5.66 -10.34
C TYR A 274 3.73 -5.12 -11.75
N LEU A 275 3.39 -3.83 -11.89
CA LEU A 275 3.02 -3.22 -13.16
C LEU A 275 4.09 -2.24 -13.66
N THR A 276 4.37 -2.26 -14.96
CA THR A 276 5.17 -1.24 -15.64
C THR A 276 4.46 0.12 -15.61
N ALA A 277 5.18 1.21 -15.89
CA ALA A 277 4.59 2.55 -15.97
C ALA A 277 3.40 2.62 -16.96
N GLN A 278 3.51 1.97 -18.12
CA GLN A 278 2.42 1.90 -19.09
C GLN A 278 1.19 1.17 -18.52
N GLN A 279 1.39 0.03 -17.90
CA GLN A 279 0.31 -0.73 -17.27
C GLN A 279 -0.33 0.01 -16.09
N GLN A 280 0.44 0.84 -15.35
CA GLN A 280 -0.11 1.72 -14.32
C GLN A 280 -1.18 2.66 -14.86
N VAL A 281 -0.90 3.33 -15.99
CA VAL A 281 -1.87 4.24 -16.63
C VAL A 281 -3.15 3.50 -17.03
N GLU A 282 -3.00 2.30 -17.60
CA GLU A 282 -4.13 1.47 -18.02
C GLU A 282 -4.99 1.00 -16.84
N GLN A 283 -4.36 0.62 -15.73
CA GLN A 283 -5.04 0.02 -14.57
C GLN A 283 -5.60 1.06 -13.60
N LEU A 284 -4.88 2.16 -13.33
CA LEU A 284 -5.33 3.22 -12.41
C LEU A 284 -6.61 3.94 -12.86
N GLY A 285 -6.96 3.88 -14.15
CA GLY A 285 -8.18 4.48 -14.66
C GLY A 285 -9.44 3.69 -14.28
N LYS A 286 -10.20 3.26 -15.30
CA LYS A 286 -11.46 2.53 -15.13
C LYS A 286 -11.34 1.23 -14.31
N PRO A 287 -10.29 0.39 -14.46
CA PRO A 287 -10.19 -0.86 -13.70
C PRO A 287 -10.15 -0.66 -12.19
N VAL A 288 -9.33 0.26 -11.68
CA VAL A 288 -9.25 0.52 -10.23
C VAL A 288 -10.54 1.18 -9.73
N ASN A 289 -11.13 2.11 -10.46
CA ASN A 289 -12.43 2.67 -10.11
C ASN A 289 -13.49 1.55 -9.99
N LYS A 290 -13.54 0.63 -10.95
CA LYS A 290 -14.45 -0.53 -10.88
C LYS A 290 -14.17 -1.39 -9.65
N ALA A 291 -12.91 -1.66 -9.33
CA ALA A 291 -12.55 -2.42 -8.13
C ALA A 291 -13.02 -1.74 -6.84
N ILE A 292 -12.92 -0.40 -6.76
CA ILE A 292 -13.45 0.37 -5.62
C ILE A 292 -14.98 0.23 -5.55
N VAL A 293 -15.68 0.39 -6.67
CA VAL A 293 -17.14 0.26 -6.75
C VAL A 293 -17.58 -1.13 -6.29
N ASP A 294 -17.00 -2.19 -6.89
CA ASP A 294 -17.36 -3.58 -6.56
C ASP A 294 -17.10 -3.87 -5.08
N THR A 295 -15.96 -3.44 -4.56
CA THR A 295 -15.59 -3.61 -3.14
C THR A 295 -16.55 -2.84 -2.22
N ALA A 296 -16.90 -1.60 -2.55
CA ALA A 296 -17.82 -0.79 -1.75
C ALA A 296 -19.23 -1.41 -1.71
N HIS A 297 -19.74 -1.89 -2.84
CA HIS A 297 -21.02 -2.61 -2.90
C HIS A 297 -21.00 -3.88 -2.07
N PHE A 298 -19.94 -4.69 -2.20
CA PHE A 298 -19.76 -5.90 -1.40
C PHE A 298 -19.71 -5.59 0.10
N LEU A 299 -18.93 -4.59 0.52
CA LEU A 299 -18.84 -4.17 1.92
C LEU A 299 -20.17 -3.65 2.45
N LYS A 300 -20.97 -2.98 1.61
CA LYS A 300 -22.34 -2.56 1.95
C LYS A 300 -23.26 -3.77 2.17
N GLU A 301 -23.24 -4.76 1.27
CA GLU A 301 -23.98 -6.02 1.44
C GLU A 301 -23.61 -6.73 2.76
N GLN A 302 -22.36 -6.65 3.16
CA GLN A 302 -21.85 -7.20 4.41
C GLN A 302 -22.08 -6.29 5.63
N GLY A 303 -22.75 -5.16 5.48
CA GLY A 303 -23.01 -4.20 6.57
C GLY A 303 -21.75 -3.51 7.13
N LYS A 304 -20.67 -3.45 6.35
CA LYS A 304 -19.38 -2.86 6.76
C LYS A 304 -19.25 -1.38 6.40
N VAL A 305 -20.03 -0.92 5.41
CA VAL A 305 -20.17 0.50 5.05
C VAL A 305 -21.65 0.83 4.87
N PRO A 306 -22.09 2.08 5.18
CA PRO A 306 -23.51 2.43 5.13
C PRO A 306 -24.03 2.62 3.70
N GLN A 307 -23.17 2.99 2.76
CA GLN A 307 -23.53 3.31 1.38
C GLN A 307 -22.43 2.89 0.40
N ALA A 308 -22.81 2.75 -0.86
CA ALA A 308 -21.89 2.54 -1.98
C ALA A 308 -22.43 3.32 -3.19
N ASN A 309 -21.53 4.03 -3.87
CA ASN A 309 -21.84 4.82 -5.07
C ASN A 309 -21.53 4.01 -6.33
N ALA A 310 -22.08 4.45 -7.45
CA ALA A 310 -21.83 3.86 -8.76
C ALA A 310 -20.49 4.28 -9.38
N ASP A 311 -19.85 5.32 -8.83
CA ASP A 311 -18.59 5.86 -9.32
C ASP A 311 -17.75 6.42 -8.16
N TYR A 312 -16.43 6.18 -8.24
CA TYR A 312 -15.40 6.68 -7.33
C TYR A 312 -14.17 7.16 -8.09
N SER A 313 -14.34 7.61 -9.34
CA SER A 313 -13.24 8.10 -10.20
C SER A 313 -12.45 9.24 -9.56
N ASP A 314 -13.09 10.06 -8.70
CA ASP A 314 -12.43 11.13 -7.95
C ASP A 314 -11.38 10.63 -6.93
N PHE A 315 -11.35 9.34 -6.66
CA PHE A 315 -10.40 8.71 -5.73
C PHE A 315 -9.23 8.03 -6.43
N VAL A 316 -9.11 8.22 -7.74
CA VAL A 316 -8.04 7.63 -8.56
C VAL A 316 -7.50 8.67 -9.53
N THR A 317 -6.18 8.70 -9.74
CA THR A 317 -5.56 9.62 -10.70
C THR A 317 -4.37 8.97 -11.41
N THR A 318 -4.25 9.23 -12.71
CA THR A 318 -3.12 8.80 -13.55
C THR A 318 -2.06 9.89 -13.73
N ARG A 319 -2.34 11.14 -13.29
CA ARG A 319 -1.53 12.33 -13.60
C ARG A 319 -0.07 12.25 -13.17
N PHE A 320 0.25 11.42 -12.17
CA PHE A 320 1.62 11.26 -11.67
C PHE A 320 2.40 10.12 -12.35
N VAL A 321 1.71 9.20 -13.02
CA VAL A 321 2.32 8.07 -13.74
C VAL A 321 2.32 8.27 -15.26
N GLU A 322 1.40 9.07 -15.82
CA GLU A 322 1.34 9.38 -17.26
C GLU A 322 2.65 9.96 -17.83
N PRO A 323 3.35 10.90 -17.15
CA PRO A 323 4.62 11.41 -17.63
C PRO A 323 5.73 10.33 -17.67
N LEU A 324 5.62 9.30 -16.81
CA LEU A 324 6.60 8.23 -16.66
C LEU A 324 6.38 7.10 -17.69
N ALA A 325 5.15 6.94 -18.18
CA ALA A 325 4.80 5.95 -19.20
C ALA A 325 5.28 6.33 -20.62
N LYS A 326 5.66 7.59 -20.82
CA LYS A 326 6.13 8.14 -22.11
C LYS A 326 7.64 8.13 -22.26
N GLN A 327 8.36 7.71 -21.22
CA GLN A 327 9.82 7.58 -21.19
C GLN A 327 10.25 6.15 -21.50
#